data_a39e9420f13984ad54614cb0297bf52b
#
_entry.id   a39e9420f13984ad54614cb0297bf52b
#
_cell.length_a   1.000
_cell.length_b   1.000
_cell.length_c   1.000
_cell.angle_alpha   90.00
_cell.angle_beta   90.00
_cell.angle_gamma   90.00
#
_symmetry.space_group_name_H-M   'P 1'
#
loop_
_entity.id
_entity.type
_entity.pdbx_description
1 polymer ?
#
loop_
_entity_poly.entity_id
_entity_poly.type
_entity_poly.pdbx_seq_one_letter_code
_entity_poly.pdbx_strand_id
1 'polypeptide(L)'
;LQGHILIGVQGYANSWNISNENSNGPDIEMLEELIANLKLFQNVDETKIRIIGISNGGGLALRAAVEIEDTGVDAIACIISQTTNDQYRSGQFYYPSNHEQTGNAYANDGYDTLATSLPQRKILQLNGRLDTTVPYNGGNFVGQTFLSAPNSALAFAKTQGYNGNLLSGSAYGSASTLVDYGNTIFLNDNV
;
A
#
# COMPACT_ATOMS: atom_id res chain seq x y z
N LEU A 1 -21.91 -0.37 -7.19
CA LEU A 1 -21.43 0.36 -5.98
C LEU A 1 -22.58 0.98 -5.19
N GLN A 2 -23.65 0.20 -4.98
CA GLN A 2 -24.82 0.67 -4.23
C GLN A 2 -24.41 0.96 -2.77
N GLY A 3 -24.64 2.17 -2.29
CA GLY A 3 -24.29 2.59 -0.91
C GLY A 3 -22.85 3.05 -0.73
N HIS A 4 -22.08 3.31 -1.81
CA HIS A 4 -20.74 3.86 -1.73
C HIS A 4 -20.64 5.21 -2.46
N ILE A 5 -19.84 6.12 -1.90
CA ILE A 5 -19.37 7.32 -2.56
C ILE A 5 -17.98 7.00 -3.13
N LEU A 6 -17.78 7.20 -4.42
CA LEU A 6 -16.48 7.02 -5.06
C LEU A 6 -15.85 8.39 -5.32
N ILE A 7 -14.61 8.56 -4.88
CA ILE A 7 -13.83 9.78 -5.06
C ILE A 7 -12.56 9.44 -5.81
N GLY A 8 -12.33 10.09 -6.93
CA GLY A 8 -11.07 10.05 -7.66
C GLY A 8 -10.26 11.31 -7.37
N VAL A 9 -8.99 11.12 -7.05
CA VAL A 9 -8.04 12.22 -6.80
C VAL A 9 -6.96 12.25 -7.88
N GLN A 10 -6.39 13.42 -8.14
CA GLN A 10 -5.34 13.62 -9.13
C GLN A 10 -4.02 13.92 -8.40
N GLY A 11 -2.99 13.12 -8.71
CA GLY A 11 -1.64 13.35 -8.21
C GLY A 11 -0.96 14.56 -8.86
N TYR A 12 -0.10 15.23 -8.10
CA TYR A 12 0.77 16.29 -8.62
C TYR A 12 1.69 15.72 -9.72
N ALA A 13 1.95 16.47 -10.76
CA ALA A 13 2.75 16.04 -11.91
C ALA A 13 2.31 14.67 -12.52
N ASN A 14 1.02 14.33 -12.42
CA ASN A 14 0.41 13.08 -12.89
C ASN A 14 0.99 11.81 -12.25
N SER A 15 1.53 11.90 -11.04
CA SER A 15 2.03 10.75 -10.29
C SER A 15 1.88 10.95 -8.79
N TRP A 16 2.17 9.92 -8.02
CA TRP A 16 2.18 9.94 -6.56
C TRP A 16 3.60 9.83 -6.06
N ASN A 17 3.92 10.56 -5.01
CA ASN A 17 5.24 10.65 -4.42
C ASN A 17 5.55 9.39 -3.58
N ILE A 18 6.19 8.40 -4.17
CA ILE A 18 6.61 7.16 -3.51
C ILE A 18 8.13 7.11 -3.36
N SER A 19 8.87 7.41 -4.43
CA SER A 19 10.33 7.36 -4.45
C SER A 19 10.90 8.29 -5.53
N ASN A 20 11.00 7.85 -6.77
CA ASN A 20 11.67 8.55 -7.88
C ASN A 20 10.71 9.12 -8.93
N GLU A 21 9.46 9.27 -8.57
CA GLU A 21 8.44 9.82 -9.44
C GLU A 21 8.68 11.34 -9.67
N ASN A 22 7.97 11.88 -10.67
CA ASN A 22 8.00 13.33 -10.94
C ASN A 22 7.24 14.15 -9.86
N SER A 23 6.41 13.50 -9.05
CA SER A 23 5.72 14.13 -7.94
C SER A 23 6.63 14.21 -6.73
N ASN A 24 6.61 15.34 -6.05
CA ASN A 24 7.10 15.56 -4.70
C ASN A 24 6.00 16.14 -3.81
N GLY A 25 4.73 15.89 -4.17
CA GLY A 25 3.57 16.39 -3.43
C GLY A 25 3.42 15.70 -2.06
N PRO A 26 2.81 16.38 -1.08
CA PRO A 26 2.48 15.84 0.22
C PRO A 26 1.20 14.98 0.13
N ASP A 27 1.30 13.84 -0.57
CA ASP A 27 0.14 13.04 -0.96
C ASP A 27 -0.57 12.40 0.24
N ILE A 28 0.16 12.08 1.31
CA ILE A 28 -0.43 11.52 2.54
C ILE A 28 -1.24 12.58 3.27
N GLU A 29 -0.71 13.79 3.45
CA GLU A 29 -1.43 14.91 4.06
C GLU A 29 -2.69 15.27 3.25
N MET A 30 -2.59 15.23 1.92
CA MET A 30 -3.76 15.44 1.05
C MET A 30 -4.84 14.38 1.31
N LEU A 31 -4.46 13.10 1.47
CA LEU A 31 -5.40 12.03 1.80
C LEU A 31 -6.00 12.22 3.20
N GLU A 32 -5.20 12.60 4.19
CA GLU A 32 -5.67 12.86 5.56
C GLU A 32 -6.65 14.02 5.60
N GLU A 33 -6.35 15.12 4.90
CA GLU A 33 -7.26 16.27 4.78
C GLU A 33 -8.58 15.88 4.07
N LEU A 34 -8.49 15.09 3.00
CA LEU A 34 -9.66 14.56 2.30
C LEU A 34 -10.52 13.70 3.24
N ILE A 35 -9.91 12.78 3.99
CA ILE A 35 -10.60 11.92 4.95
C ILE A 35 -11.29 12.77 6.03
N ALA A 36 -10.59 13.75 6.59
CA ALA A 36 -11.16 14.65 7.60
C ALA A 36 -12.36 15.43 7.04
N ASN A 37 -12.27 15.94 5.82
CA ASN A 37 -13.37 16.64 5.17
C ASN A 37 -14.56 15.72 4.87
N LEU A 38 -14.31 14.47 4.45
CA LEU A 38 -15.38 13.51 4.19
C LEU A 38 -16.21 13.20 5.44
N LYS A 39 -15.57 13.12 6.60
CA LYS A 39 -16.24 12.87 7.88
C LYS A 39 -17.17 13.99 8.33
N LEU A 40 -17.12 15.16 7.72
CA LEU A 40 -18.07 16.25 7.99
C LEU A 40 -19.46 16.01 7.36
N PHE A 41 -19.57 15.06 6.43
CA PHE A 41 -20.84 14.78 5.77
C PHE A 41 -21.65 13.72 6.50
N GLN A 42 -22.89 14.04 6.87
CA GLN A 42 -23.79 13.17 7.66
C GLN A 42 -24.12 11.82 6.99
N ASN A 43 -23.97 11.71 5.69
CA ASN A 43 -24.24 10.51 4.92
C ASN A 43 -22.97 9.65 4.66
N VAL A 44 -21.85 10.01 5.26
CA VAL A 44 -20.61 9.22 5.24
C VAL A 44 -20.52 8.42 6.54
N ASP A 45 -20.29 7.12 6.41
CA ASP A 45 -19.89 6.28 7.53
C ASP A 45 -18.39 6.48 7.79
N GLU A 46 -18.07 7.29 8.80
CA GLU A 46 -16.71 7.66 9.14
C GLU A 46 -15.82 6.48 9.57
N THR A 47 -16.42 5.31 9.80
CA THR A 47 -15.71 4.07 10.16
C THR A 47 -15.47 3.14 8.97
N LYS A 48 -15.87 3.54 7.75
CA LYS A 48 -15.80 2.72 6.53
C LYS A 48 -15.23 3.47 5.34
N ILE A 49 -14.12 4.12 5.56
CA ILE A 49 -13.35 4.78 4.50
C ILE A 49 -12.38 3.76 3.90
N ARG A 50 -12.31 3.67 2.58
CA ARG A 50 -11.50 2.67 1.88
C ARG A 50 -10.65 3.33 0.82
N ILE A 51 -9.39 2.93 0.76
CA ILE A 51 -8.43 3.44 -0.22
C ILE A 51 -8.11 2.32 -1.20
N ILE A 52 -8.22 2.61 -2.50
CA ILE A 52 -7.85 1.69 -3.57
C ILE A 52 -6.86 2.38 -4.48
N GLY A 53 -5.71 1.76 -4.68
CA GLY A 53 -4.68 2.28 -5.57
C GLY A 53 -4.23 1.23 -6.58
N ILE A 54 -3.87 1.70 -7.79
CA ILE A 54 -3.39 0.85 -8.89
C ILE A 54 -2.01 1.35 -9.33
N SER A 55 -1.05 0.44 -9.54
CA SER A 55 0.31 0.75 -9.99
C SER A 55 0.98 1.76 -9.04
N ASN A 56 1.45 2.93 -9.51
CA ASN A 56 1.97 3.99 -8.66
C ASN A 56 0.95 4.41 -7.56
N GLY A 57 -0.36 4.48 -7.88
CA GLY A 57 -1.39 4.68 -6.87
C GLY A 57 -1.52 3.52 -5.87
N GLY A 58 -1.16 2.29 -6.27
CA GLY A 58 -1.03 1.15 -5.37
C GLY A 58 0.10 1.35 -4.36
N GLY A 59 1.23 1.93 -4.80
CA GLY A 59 2.31 2.35 -3.91
C GLY A 59 1.86 3.39 -2.89
N LEU A 60 1.09 4.40 -3.31
CA LEU A 60 0.49 5.36 -2.38
C LEU A 60 -0.48 4.70 -1.40
N ALA A 61 -1.30 3.73 -1.87
CA ALA A 61 -2.19 3.00 -0.98
C ALA A 61 -1.42 2.21 0.10
N LEU A 62 -0.26 1.63 -0.24
CA LEU A 62 0.61 0.97 0.75
C LEU A 62 1.26 1.97 1.71
N ARG A 63 1.65 3.17 1.23
CA ARG A 63 2.08 4.26 2.10
C ARG A 63 0.96 4.64 3.07
N ALA A 64 -0.25 4.87 2.57
CA ALA A 64 -1.42 5.18 3.39
C ALA A 64 -1.70 4.09 4.45
N ALA A 65 -1.43 2.81 4.14
CA ALA A 65 -1.57 1.74 5.11
C ALA A 65 -0.61 1.87 6.30
N VAL A 66 0.55 2.49 6.10
CA VAL A 66 1.59 2.68 7.13
C VAL A 66 1.44 4.04 7.82
N GLU A 67 1.18 5.10 7.06
CA GLU A 67 1.32 6.49 7.49
C GLU A 67 0.03 7.10 8.04
N ILE A 68 -1.15 6.73 7.50
CA ILE A 68 -2.43 7.29 7.99
C ILE A 68 -2.84 6.61 9.30
N GLU A 69 -2.91 7.38 10.37
CA GLU A 69 -3.29 6.88 11.70
C GLU A 69 -4.82 6.75 11.89
N ASP A 70 -5.61 7.38 11.04
CA ASP A 70 -7.08 7.40 11.16
C ASP A 70 -7.68 6.00 11.02
N THR A 71 -8.23 5.48 12.12
CA THR A 71 -8.84 4.13 12.20
C THR A 71 -10.15 4.02 11.42
N GLY A 72 -10.74 5.12 10.96
CA GLY A 72 -11.89 5.12 10.06
C GLY A 72 -11.55 4.59 8.67
N VAL A 73 -10.26 4.58 8.30
CA VAL A 73 -9.77 3.86 7.12
C VAL A 73 -9.73 2.38 7.44
N ASP A 74 -10.85 1.67 7.18
CA ASP A 74 -11.05 0.26 7.56
C ASP A 74 -10.39 -0.74 6.61
N ALA A 75 -10.16 -0.35 5.34
CA ALA A 75 -9.57 -1.24 4.35
C ALA A 75 -8.75 -0.48 3.29
N ILE A 76 -7.68 -1.14 2.84
CA ILE A 76 -6.82 -0.65 1.77
C ILE A 76 -6.62 -1.76 0.74
N ALA A 77 -6.75 -1.41 -0.54
CA ALA A 77 -6.47 -2.30 -1.65
C ALA A 77 -5.33 -1.75 -2.52
N CYS A 78 -4.28 -2.54 -2.67
CA CYS A 78 -3.16 -2.31 -3.55
C CYS A 78 -3.22 -3.26 -4.74
N ILE A 79 -3.30 -2.71 -5.94
CA ILE A 79 -3.38 -3.47 -7.18
C ILE A 79 -2.11 -3.23 -8.00
N ILE A 80 -1.42 -4.30 -8.39
CA ILE A 80 -0.20 -4.31 -9.19
C ILE A 80 0.88 -3.34 -8.69
N SER A 81 1.09 -3.34 -7.37
CA SER A 81 2.24 -2.71 -6.70
C SER A 81 2.62 -3.52 -5.46
N GLN A 82 3.76 -3.21 -4.87
CA GLN A 82 4.27 -3.87 -3.68
C GLN A 82 5.25 -2.96 -2.94
N THR A 83 5.52 -3.28 -1.69
CA THR A 83 6.42 -2.54 -0.81
C THR A 83 7.85 -2.56 -1.33
N THR A 84 8.56 -1.44 -1.23
CA THR A 84 10.00 -1.36 -1.51
C THR A 84 10.83 -1.77 -0.29
N ASN A 85 12.13 -2.06 -0.53
CA ASN A 85 13.07 -2.33 0.55
C ASN A 85 13.32 -1.11 1.46
N ASP A 86 13.07 0.09 0.97
CA ASP A 86 13.20 1.32 1.76
C ASP A 86 12.01 1.49 2.71
N GLN A 87 10.80 1.13 2.25
CA GLN A 87 9.59 1.13 3.06
C GLN A 87 9.58 0.03 4.12
N TYR A 88 10.18 -1.13 3.83
CA TYR A 88 10.22 -2.26 4.77
C TYR A 88 11.58 -2.93 4.80
N ARG A 89 12.26 -2.83 5.90
CA ARG A 89 13.57 -3.44 6.14
C ARG A 89 13.72 -3.89 7.59
N SER A 90 14.55 -4.89 7.82
CA SER A 90 14.79 -5.45 9.17
C SER A 90 13.50 -5.87 9.91
N GLY A 91 12.47 -6.27 9.17
CA GLY A 91 11.19 -6.71 9.75
C GLY A 91 10.25 -5.59 10.18
N GLN A 92 10.53 -4.34 9.81
CA GLN A 92 9.78 -3.16 10.24
C GLN A 92 9.46 -2.22 9.08
N PHE A 93 8.33 -1.51 9.16
CA PHE A 93 7.97 -0.46 8.23
C PHE A 93 8.60 0.87 8.63
N TYR A 94 8.87 1.67 7.61
CA TYR A 94 9.39 3.03 7.71
C TYR A 94 8.57 3.97 6.83
N TYR A 95 8.53 5.23 7.20
CA TYR A 95 7.91 6.30 6.45
C TYR A 95 8.82 7.53 6.42
N PRO A 96 8.64 8.46 5.46
CA PRO A 96 9.42 9.69 5.41
C PRO A 96 9.05 10.63 6.57
N SER A 97 10.04 11.16 7.30
CA SER A 97 9.80 12.21 8.31
C SER A 97 9.32 13.53 7.69
N ASN A 98 9.63 13.72 6.40
CA ASN A 98 9.08 14.77 5.56
C ASN A 98 8.60 14.14 4.26
N HIS A 99 7.29 14.14 4.02
CA HIS A 99 6.66 13.46 2.89
C HIS A 99 7.10 13.96 1.52
N GLU A 100 7.69 15.16 1.44
CA GLU A 100 8.30 15.69 0.20
C GLU A 100 9.72 15.15 -0.05
N GLN A 101 10.37 14.56 0.95
CA GLN A 101 11.75 14.09 0.88
C GLN A 101 11.84 12.61 0.48
N THR A 102 11.31 12.24 -0.66
CA THR A 102 11.48 10.91 -1.24
C THR A 102 12.45 10.95 -2.42
N GLY A 103 13.01 9.79 -2.75
CA GLY A 103 13.85 9.59 -3.92
C GLY A 103 15.34 9.51 -3.67
N ASN A 104 16.10 9.30 -4.72
CA ASN A 104 17.53 8.97 -4.71
C ASN A 104 18.44 10.00 -4.01
N ALA A 105 17.96 11.21 -3.75
CA ALA A 105 18.75 12.23 -3.06
C ALA A 105 18.89 11.95 -1.55
N TYR A 106 18.12 11.03 -1.02
CA TYR A 106 18.02 10.75 0.41
C TYR A 106 18.35 9.29 0.72
N ALA A 107 18.92 9.04 1.88
CA ALA A 107 19.18 7.68 2.35
C ALA A 107 17.86 6.90 2.49
N ASN A 108 17.81 5.66 1.97
CA ASN A 108 16.61 4.83 1.93
C ASN A 108 15.41 5.56 1.28
N ASP A 109 15.67 6.32 0.23
CA ASP A 109 14.67 7.13 -0.47
C ASP A 109 13.83 8.04 0.45
N GLY A 110 14.42 8.50 1.56
CA GLY A 110 13.74 9.35 2.54
C GLY A 110 12.90 8.60 3.61
N TYR A 111 12.76 7.28 3.52
CA TYR A 111 12.05 6.45 4.52
C TYR A 111 12.91 6.27 5.78
N ASP A 112 12.99 7.30 6.60
CA ASP A 112 13.91 7.44 7.73
C ASP A 112 13.27 7.20 9.10
N THR A 113 11.94 7.28 9.19
CA THR A 113 11.19 7.19 10.45
C THR A 113 10.57 5.80 10.61
N LEU A 114 10.84 5.18 11.77
CA LEU A 114 10.28 3.87 12.10
C LEU A 114 8.79 3.97 12.43
N ALA A 115 7.97 3.18 11.75
CA ALA A 115 6.58 2.99 12.12
C ALA A 115 6.48 2.02 13.30
N THR A 116 6.27 2.54 14.51
CA THR A 116 6.26 1.75 15.75
C THR A 116 4.96 0.98 15.96
N SER A 117 3.88 1.41 15.35
CA SER A 117 2.58 0.72 15.35
C SER A 117 1.84 1.06 14.06
N LEU A 118 1.13 0.08 13.51
CA LEU A 118 0.25 0.32 12.36
C LEU A 118 -1.21 0.14 12.81
N PRO A 119 -2.13 0.99 12.34
CA PRO A 119 -3.55 0.79 12.58
C PRO A 119 -4.04 -0.56 12.06
N GLN A 120 -4.90 -1.22 12.84
CA GLN A 120 -5.52 -2.47 12.40
C GLN A 120 -6.54 -2.17 11.31
N ARG A 121 -6.31 -2.71 10.13
CA ARG A 121 -7.18 -2.55 8.95
C ARG A 121 -7.05 -3.74 8.02
N LYS A 122 -8.03 -3.90 7.14
CA LYS A 122 -7.97 -4.94 6.12
C LYS A 122 -7.05 -4.51 4.98
N ILE A 123 -6.14 -5.38 4.59
CA ILE A 123 -5.24 -5.16 3.45
C ILE A 123 -5.58 -6.18 2.37
N LEU A 124 -5.85 -5.71 1.16
CA LEU A 124 -5.94 -6.54 -0.03
C LEU A 124 -4.77 -6.17 -0.95
N GLN A 125 -3.94 -7.14 -1.28
CA GLN A 125 -2.90 -6.99 -2.28
C GLN A 125 -3.18 -7.93 -3.45
N LEU A 126 -3.15 -7.39 -4.68
CA LEU A 126 -3.37 -8.14 -5.91
C LEU A 126 -2.21 -7.90 -6.87
N ASN A 127 -1.53 -8.96 -7.30
CA ASN A 127 -0.39 -8.91 -8.23
C ASN A 127 -0.50 -9.97 -9.31
N GLY A 128 -0.08 -9.65 -10.53
CA GLY A 128 0.12 -10.59 -11.61
C GLY A 128 1.51 -11.24 -11.56
N ARG A 129 1.60 -12.54 -11.77
CA ARG A 129 2.89 -13.25 -11.80
C ARG A 129 3.74 -12.91 -13.02
N LEU A 130 3.11 -12.47 -14.10
CA LEU A 130 3.77 -12.07 -15.35
C LEU A 130 3.95 -10.56 -15.47
N ASP A 131 3.74 -9.80 -14.38
CA ASP A 131 3.99 -8.37 -14.39
C ASP A 131 5.47 -8.09 -14.67
N THR A 132 5.73 -7.40 -15.78
CA THR A 132 7.08 -7.02 -16.22
C THR A 132 7.46 -5.62 -15.76
N THR A 133 6.53 -4.86 -15.19
CA THR A 133 6.74 -3.49 -14.72
C THR A 133 7.05 -3.43 -13.23
N VAL A 134 6.25 -4.12 -12.40
CA VAL A 134 6.56 -4.32 -10.98
C VAL A 134 6.74 -5.82 -10.77
N PRO A 135 8.00 -6.33 -10.81
CA PRO A 135 8.26 -7.76 -10.89
C PRO A 135 7.68 -8.51 -9.69
N TYR A 136 6.85 -9.52 -9.95
CA TYR A 136 6.23 -10.35 -8.91
C TYR A 136 7.25 -10.90 -7.89
N ASN A 137 8.43 -11.28 -8.36
CA ASN A 137 9.51 -11.81 -7.53
C ASN A 137 10.35 -10.73 -6.84
N GLY A 138 9.99 -9.46 -7.01
CA GLY A 138 10.75 -8.34 -6.49
C GLY A 138 12.03 -8.06 -7.29
N GLY A 139 12.88 -7.20 -6.76
CA GLY A 139 14.12 -6.78 -7.39
C GLY A 139 14.08 -5.33 -7.88
N ASN A 140 15.14 -4.92 -8.57
CA ASN A 140 15.27 -3.54 -9.04
C ASN A 140 14.42 -3.30 -10.29
N PHE A 141 13.55 -2.33 -10.20
CA PHE A 141 12.79 -1.83 -11.34
C PHE A 141 12.42 -0.34 -11.13
N VAL A 142 12.36 0.43 -12.20
CA VAL A 142 12.06 1.88 -12.21
C VAL A 142 12.83 2.69 -11.15
N GLY A 143 14.08 2.29 -10.86
CA GLY A 143 14.92 2.98 -9.87
C GLY A 143 14.66 2.60 -8.41
N GLN A 144 13.77 1.63 -8.15
CA GLN A 144 13.44 1.16 -6.81
C GLN A 144 13.74 -0.33 -6.67
N THR A 145 13.99 -0.79 -5.45
CA THR A 145 14.12 -2.21 -5.13
C THR A 145 12.88 -2.68 -4.39
N PHE A 146 12.08 -3.50 -5.06
CA PHE A 146 10.84 -4.05 -4.50
C PHE A 146 11.09 -5.35 -3.73
N LEU A 147 10.33 -5.55 -2.65
CA LEU A 147 10.10 -6.89 -2.12
C LEU A 147 9.39 -7.75 -3.16
N SER A 148 9.46 -9.07 -3.05
CA SER A 148 8.51 -9.90 -3.81
C SER A 148 7.08 -9.64 -3.34
N ALA A 149 6.10 -9.77 -4.23
CA ALA A 149 4.70 -9.56 -3.90
C ALA A 149 4.22 -10.41 -2.70
N PRO A 150 4.57 -11.72 -2.60
CA PRO A 150 4.25 -12.51 -1.41
C PRO A 150 4.89 -11.98 -0.12
N ASN A 151 6.15 -11.49 -0.19
CA ASN A 151 6.83 -10.95 0.99
C ASN A 151 6.26 -9.59 1.40
N SER A 152 5.83 -8.76 0.46
CA SER A 152 5.12 -7.51 0.73
C SER A 152 3.80 -7.80 1.48
N ALA A 153 3.00 -8.75 1.01
CA ALA A 153 1.77 -9.15 1.69
C ALA A 153 2.03 -9.74 3.08
N LEU A 154 3.06 -10.59 3.22
CA LEU A 154 3.46 -11.14 4.52
C LEU A 154 3.92 -10.05 5.51
N ALA A 155 4.62 -9.02 5.02
CA ALA A 155 5.05 -7.91 5.86
C ALA A 155 3.84 -7.22 6.50
N PHE A 156 2.81 -6.89 5.73
CA PHE A 156 1.56 -6.36 6.27
C PHE A 156 0.83 -7.35 7.17
N ALA A 157 0.75 -8.63 6.78
CA ALA A 157 0.12 -9.65 7.60
C ALA A 157 0.74 -9.72 9.01
N LYS A 158 2.05 -9.65 9.10
CA LYS A 158 2.77 -9.66 10.40
C LYS A 158 2.41 -8.47 11.29
N THR A 159 2.27 -7.27 10.73
CA THR A 159 1.84 -6.09 11.49
C THR A 159 0.38 -6.17 11.93
N GLN A 160 -0.43 -6.99 11.25
CA GLN A 160 -1.83 -7.26 11.60
C GLN A 160 -2.00 -8.50 12.51
N GLY A 161 -0.90 -8.99 13.10
CA GLY A 161 -0.92 -10.06 14.10
C GLY A 161 -0.66 -11.48 13.59
N TYR A 162 -0.37 -11.66 12.31
CA TYR A 162 0.04 -12.97 11.79
C TYR A 162 1.48 -13.28 12.18
N ASN A 163 1.70 -14.40 12.90
CA ASN A 163 3.02 -14.80 13.40
C ASN A 163 3.66 -15.96 12.61
N GLY A 164 3.00 -16.42 11.55
CA GLY A 164 3.46 -17.56 10.76
C GLY A 164 4.48 -17.19 9.66
N ASN A 165 4.81 -18.19 8.88
CA ASN A 165 5.65 -18.08 7.69
C ASN A 165 4.81 -17.78 6.45
N LEU A 166 5.49 -17.59 5.32
CA LEU A 166 4.86 -17.44 4.02
C LEU A 166 3.96 -18.65 3.72
N LEU A 167 2.71 -18.37 3.33
CA LEU A 167 1.75 -19.38 2.92
C LEU A 167 1.77 -19.57 1.40
N SER A 168 1.57 -20.80 0.95
CA SER A 168 1.45 -21.08 -0.50
C SER A 168 0.09 -20.70 -1.08
N GLY A 169 -0.91 -20.52 -0.22
CA GLY A 169 -2.27 -20.20 -0.64
C GLY A 169 -3.03 -21.40 -1.23
N SER A 170 -4.26 -21.13 -1.65
CA SER A 170 -5.16 -22.09 -2.29
C SER A 170 -5.62 -21.56 -3.64
N ALA A 171 -5.99 -22.48 -4.54
CA ALA A 171 -6.54 -22.11 -5.84
C ALA A 171 -7.80 -21.23 -5.67
N TYR A 172 -7.88 -20.15 -6.44
CA TYR A 172 -9.02 -19.25 -6.50
C TYR A 172 -9.43 -19.06 -7.97
N GLY A 173 -10.51 -19.72 -8.36
CA GLY A 173 -10.87 -19.80 -9.76
C GLY A 173 -9.88 -20.68 -10.55
N SER A 174 -9.80 -20.47 -11.85
CA SER A 174 -8.99 -21.27 -12.79
C SER A 174 -7.55 -20.77 -12.94
N ALA A 175 -7.28 -19.51 -12.63
CA ALA A 175 -6.03 -18.84 -12.98
C ALA A 175 -5.34 -18.13 -11.80
N SER A 176 -5.96 -18.07 -10.62
CA SER A 176 -5.45 -17.30 -9.49
C SER A 176 -5.17 -18.15 -8.27
N THR A 177 -4.37 -17.62 -7.35
CA THR A 177 -4.11 -18.22 -6.03
C THR A 177 -4.42 -17.18 -4.95
N LEU A 178 -5.23 -17.57 -3.97
CA LEU A 178 -5.56 -16.77 -2.81
C LEU A 178 -4.72 -17.20 -1.61
N VAL A 179 -4.11 -16.25 -0.95
CA VAL A 179 -3.44 -16.43 0.36
C VAL A 179 -4.19 -15.58 1.37
N ASP A 180 -4.70 -16.21 2.42
CA ASP A 180 -5.43 -15.55 3.50
C ASP A 180 -4.60 -15.60 4.78
N TYR A 181 -4.19 -14.42 5.25
CA TYR A 181 -3.48 -14.21 6.51
C TYR A 181 -4.41 -13.59 7.59
N GLY A 182 -5.73 -13.61 7.39
CA GLY A 182 -6.70 -12.95 8.25
C GLY A 182 -7.02 -11.52 7.80
N ASN A 183 -6.43 -10.51 8.42
CA ASN A 183 -6.62 -9.12 8.00
C ASN A 183 -5.89 -8.74 6.71
N THR A 184 -4.96 -9.56 6.25
CA THR A 184 -4.27 -9.37 4.96
C THR A 184 -4.61 -10.50 4.02
N ILE A 185 -5.17 -10.16 2.87
CA ILE A 185 -5.46 -11.08 1.78
C ILE A 185 -4.54 -10.75 0.61
N PHE A 186 -3.89 -11.78 0.08
CA PHE A 186 -3.04 -11.66 -1.10
C PHE A 186 -3.62 -12.54 -2.22
N LEU A 187 -3.96 -11.91 -3.32
CA LEU A 187 -4.41 -12.56 -4.53
C LEU A 187 -3.34 -12.40 -5.62
N ASN A 188 -2.88 -13.51 -6.16
CA ASN A 188 -2.01 -13.48 -7.32
C ASN A 188 -2.70 -14.10 -8.53
N ASP A 189 -2.53 -13.48 -9.68
CA ASP A 189 -2.94 -14.01 -10.96
C ASP A 189 -1.78 -14.79 -11.58
N ASN A 190 -2.08 -15.98 -12.11
CA ASN A 190 -1.10 -16.87 -12.72
C ASN A 190 -1.05 -16.70 -14.25
N VAL A 191 -1.81 -15.75 -14.78
CA VAL A 191 -1.88 -15.45 -16.22
C VAL A 191 -1.07 -14.19 -16.53
#